data_faeb9eb8c2f6bc57ef9d6760c8174c46
#
_entry.id   faeb9eb8c2f6bc57ef9d6760c8174c46
#
_cell.length_a   1.000
_cell.length_b   1.000
_cell.length_c   1.000
_cell.angle_alpha   90.00
_cell.angle_beta   90.00
_cell.angle_gamma   90.00
#
_symmetry.space_group_name_H-M   'P 1'
#
loop_
_entity.id
_entity.type
_entity.pdbx_description
1 polymer ?
#
loop_
_entity_poly.entity_id
_entity_poly.type
_entity_poly.pdbx_seq_one_letter_code
_entity_poly.pdbx_strand_id
1 'polypeptide(L)'
;MEERKNFGFGVLIDILKKNPTTIVLTEGTDPRILEASSRLLASNFMHPIIVGDPDKIYEVAEESGFNIRGSEIINPRNFDRMDEMVELFCELRKSKGVTPEQAREILYQNNYFGTMLVKMGIADSLLGGATYSTADTVRPALQLIKTRPGNTLVSSCFILVRPFATGGNEVFAMGDCGINIKPNEDELVEIAEETVRCARIFGVDPKVAFLSYSTYGSGKGEDVDKMRNAARKTKERNPDLPISGEIQFDAAVSPRVAKKKCPQSEVAGNANTFIFTDINAGNIGYK
;
A
#
# COMPACT_ATOMS: atom_id res chain seq x y z
N MET A 1 12.51 -26.48 -15.78
CA MET A 1 11.78 -26.12 -14.53
C MET A 1 12.53 -24.94 -13.96
N GLU A 2 12.12 -23.70 -14.33
CA GLU A 2 12.69 -22.50 -13.72
C GLU A 2 12.43 -22.56 -12.23
N GLU A 3 13.47 -22.35 -11.45
CA GLU A 3 13.38 -22.15 -10.01
C GLU A 3 12.41 -20.99 -9.77
N ARG A 4 11.19 -21.28 -9.34
CA ARG A 4 10.29 -20.26 -8.79
C ARG A 4 11.04 -19.66 -7.61
N LYS A 5 11.56 -18.45 -7.76
CA LYS A 5 12.20 -17.72 -6.66
C LYS A 5 11.21 -17.72 -5.51
N ASN A 6 11.57 -18.43 -4.45
CA ASN A 6 10.79 -18.46 -3.21
C ASN A 6 10.76 -17.03 -2.66
N PHE A 7 9.68 -16.28 -2.97
CA PHE A 7 9.44 -15.03 -2.29
C PHE A 7 9.14 -15.36 -0.83
N GLY A 8 9.96 -14.82 0.04
CA GLY A 8 9.73 -14.84 1.49
C GLY A 8 10.04 -13.46 2.05
N PHE A 9 9.41 -13.08 3.15
CA PHE A 9 9.72 -11.85 3.87
C PHE A 9 11.22 -11.72 4.21
N GLY A 10 11.94 -12.84 4.26
CA GLY A 10 13.40 -12.86 4.44
C GLY A 10 14.15 -12.03 3.42
N VAL A 11 13.75 -12.04 2.15
CA VAL A 11 14.38 -11.24 1.10
C VAL A 11 14.22 -9.74 1.37
N LEU A 12 13.03 -9.30 1.82
CA LEU A 12 12.77 -7.91 2.18
C LEU A 12 13.58 -7.51 3.42
N ILE A 13 13.63 -8.37 4.43
CA ILE A 13 14.43 -8.14 5.65
C ILE A 13 15.92 -8.01 5.29
N ASP A 14 16.44 -8.85 4.40
CA ASP A 14 17.83 -8.78 3.96
C ASP A 14 18.14 -7.47 3.21
N ILE A 15 17.20 -6.97 2.42
CA ILE A 15 17.31 -5.65 1.76
C ILE A 15 17.32 -4.53 2.80
N LEU A 16 16.40 -4.57 3.78
CA LEU A 16 16.30 -3.57 4.84
C LEU A 16 17.53 -3.60 5.76
N LYS A 17 18.09 -4.77 6.08
CA LYS A 17 19.34 -4.86 6.86
C LYS A 17 20.53 -4.21 6.17
N LYS A 18 20.56 -4.25 4.83
CA LYS A 18 21.61 -3.59 4.03
C LYS A 18 21.40 -2.09 3.89
N ASN A 19 20.14 -1.65 3.98
CA ASN A 19 19.72 -0.27 3.84
C ASN A 19 18.74 0.07 4.99
N PRO A 20 19.23 0.24 6.23
CA PRO A 20 18.36 0.55 7.36
C PRO A 20 17.54 1.80 7.09
N THR A 21 16.25 1.73 7.39
CA THR A 21 15.29 2.81 7.20
C THR A 21 14.61 3.15 8.52
N THR A 22 14.06 4.35 8.58
CA THR A 22 13.33 4.85 9.73
C THR A 22 11.83 4.81 9.47
N ILE A 23 11.07 4.26 10.40
CA ILE A 23 9.61 4.17 10.32
C ILE A 23 8.95 4.94 11.46
N VAL A 24 7.98 5.79 11.13
CA VAL A 24 7.15 6.49 12.12
C VAL A 24 5.94 5.64 12.48
N LEU A 25 5.71 5.46 13.76
CA LEU A 25 4.59 4.76 14.37
C LEU A 25 3.73 5.78 15.11
N THR A 26 2.57 6.12 14.59
CA THR A 26 1.76 7.27 15.03
C THR A 26 0.82 6.98 16.20
N GLU A 27 0.64 5.73 16.58
CA GLU A 27 -0.30 5.29 17.62
C GLU A 27 0.46 4.70 18.81
N GLY A 28 1.36 5.50 19.39
CA GLY A 28 2.38 5.07 20.35
C GLY A 28 1.87 4.48 21.66
N THR A 29 0.59 4.62 21.99
CA THR A 29 -0.04 4.01 23.17
C THR A 29 -0.82 2.73 22.84
N ASP A 30 -0.78 2.23 21.60
CA ASP A 30 -1.41 0.95 21.24
C ASP A 30 -0.43 -0.21 21.49
N PRO A 31 -0.78 -1.23 22.28
CA PRO A 31 0.12 -2.35 22.59
C PRO A 31 0.64 -3.10 21.36
N ARG A 32 -0.14 -3.17 20.26
CA ARG A 32 0.28 -3.82 19.01
C ARG A 32 1.41 -3.05 18.34
N ILE A 33 1.37 -1.73 18.43
CA ILE A 33 2.41 -0.83 17.89
C ILE A 33 3.68 -0.95 18.73
N LEU A 34 3.55 -1.04 20.05
CA LEU A 34 4.69 -1.24 20.96
C LEU A 34 5.32 -2.63 20.78
N GLU A 35 4.51 -3.67 20.56
CA GLU A 35 5.00 -4.99 20.18
C GLU A 35 5.79 -4.94 18.86
N ALA A 36 5.22 -4.29 17.84
CA ALA A 36 5.89 -4.13 16.54
C ALA A 36 7.22 -3.37 16.69
N SER A 37 7.24 -2.27 17.45
CA SER A 37 8.46 -1.50 17.74
C SER A 37 9.52 -2.35 18.44
N SER A 38 9.15 -3.11 19.46
CA SER A 38 10.05 -4.02 20.18
C SER A 38 10.66 -5.08 19.25
N ARG A 39 9.84 -5.66 18.35
CA ARG A 39 10.31 -6.64 17.35
C ARG A 39 11.25 -6.02 16.31
N LEU A 40 10.96 -4.81 15.85
CA LEU A 40 11.82 -4.07 14.90
C LEU A 40 13.18 -3.78 15.50
N LEU A 41 13.23 -3.31 16.74
CA LEU A 41 14.47 -3.09 17.49
C LEU A 41 15.30 -4.37 17.62
N ALA A 42 14.65 -5.46 18.05
CA ALA A 42 15.32 -6.76 18.21
C ALA A 42 15.88 -7.31 16.89
N SER A 43 15.21 -7.01 15.78
CA SER A 43 15.58 -7.49 14.45
C SER A 43 16.62 -6.62 13.74
N ASN A 44 16.82 -5.39 14.21
CA ASN A 44 17.82 -4.42 13.76
C ASN A 44 17.84 -4.16 12.24
N PHE A 45 16.65 -4.07 11.63
CA PHE A 45 16.53 -3.75 10.19
C PHE A 45 15.71 -2.48 9.91
N MET A 46 15.03 -1.93 10.91
CA MET A 46 14.37 -0.62 10.84
C MET A 46 14.50 0.10 12.18
N HIS A 47 14.53 1.43 12.13
CA HIS A 47 14.57 2.30 13.30
C HIS A 47 13.18 2.88 13.56
N PRO A 48 12.48 2.45 14.63
CA PRO A 48 11.16 2.98 14.94
C PRO A 48 11.24 4.34 15.64
N ILE A 49 10.49 5.32 15.14
CA ILE A 49 10.12 6.56 15.82
C ILE A 49 8.69 6.40 16.31
N ILE A 50 8.45 6.49 17.59
CA ILE A 50 7.12 6.39 18.19
C ILE A 50 6.63 7.81 18.51
N VAL A 51 5.44 8.16 18.00
CA VAL A 51 4.87 9.49 18.23
C VAL A 51 3.88 9.45 19.39
N GLY A 52 4.06 10.37 20.34
CA GLY A 52 3.15 10.57 21.46
C GLY A 52 3.85 11.05 22.73
N ASP A 53 3.13 11.00 23.83
CA ASP A 53 3.59 11.35 25.17
C ASP A 53 4.53 10.23 25.70
N PRO A 54 5.82 10.51 25.98
CA PRO A 54 6.78 9.51 26.41
C PRO A 54 6.36 8.77 27.69
N ASP A 55 5.82 9.49 28.67
CA ASP A 55 5.45 8.88 29.95
C ASP A 55 4.34 7.84 29.76
N LYS A 56 3.32 8.17 28.96
CA LYS A 56 2.24 7.24 28.64
C LYS A 56 2.70 6.07 27.78
N ILE A 57 3.62 6.31 26.83
CA ILE A 57 4.17 5.27 25.98
C ILE A 57 4.96 4.26 26.79
N TYR A 58 5.81 4.72 27.71
CA TYR A 58 6.58 3.83 28.58
C TYR A 58 5.69 3.07 29.57
N GLU A 59 4.67 3.72 30.14
CA GLU A 59 3.67 3.08 31.02
C GLU A 59 3.00 1.90 30.31
N VAL A 60 2.42 2.12 29.12
CA VAL A 60 1.76 1.05 28.34
C VAL A 60 2.75 -0.03 27.89
N ALA A 61 3.98 0.34 27.54
CA ALA A 61 5.01 -0.63 27.16
C ALA A 61 5.38 -1.56 28.33
N GLU A 62 5.51 -1.01 29.53
CA GLU A 62 5.81 -1.77 30.76
C GLU A 62 4.64 -2.68 31.14
N GLU A 63 3.41 -2.17 31.15
CA GLU A 63 2.20 -2.95 31.42
C GLU A 63 2.02 -4.11 30.43
N SER A 64 2.36 -3.88 29.16
CA SER A 64 2.25 -4.87 28.08
C SER A 64 3.45 -5.80 27.98
N GLY A 65 4.53 -5.56 28.74
CA GLY A 65 5.75 -6.37 28.74
C GLY A 65 6.64 -6.20 27.49
N PHE A 66 6.51 -5.10 26.74
CA PHE A 66 7.31 -4.84 25.54
C PHE A 66 8.51 -3.94 25.83
N ASN A 67 9.69 -4.36 25.38
CA ASN A 67 10.89 -3.55 25.50
C ASN A 67 11.05 -2.65 24.27
N ILE A 68 10.82 -1.35 24.45
CA ILE A 68 10.96 -0.33 23.42
C ILE A 68 12.18 0.57 23.62
N ARG A 69 13.09 0.20 24.54
CA ARG A 69 14.33 0.96 24.79
C ARG A 69 15.21 0.91 23.55
N GLY A 70 15.52 2.10 23.02
CA GLY A 70 16.22 2.26 21.75
C GLY A 70 15.33 2.78 20.61
N SER A 71 13.99 2.82 20.79
CA SER A 71 13.12 3.63 19.93
C SER A 71 13.32 5.10 20.25
N GLU A 72 13.29 5.93 19.24
CA GLU A 72 13.10 7.36 19.42
C GLU A 72 11.62 7.64 19.73
N ILE A 73 11.34 8.45 20.75
CA ILE A 73 9.98 8.88 21.10
C ILE A 73 9.89 10.38 20.88
N ILE A 74 8.98 10.83 20.02
CA ILE A 74 8.77 12.25 19.74
C ILE A 74 7.38 12.67 20.18
N ASN A 75 7.36 13.63 21.12
CA ASN A 75 6.12 14.29 21.52
C ASN A 75 5.90 15.51 20.63
N PRO A 76 4.78 15.57 19.86
CA PRO A 76 4.48 16.73 19.01
C PRO A 76 4.45 18.06 19.76
N ARG A 77 4.15 18.06 21.07
CA ARG A 77 4.08 19.28 21.88
C ARG A 77 5.45 19.83 22.30
N ASN A 78 6.48 18.99 22.25
CA ASN A 78 7.84 19.33 22.68
C ASN A 78 8.87 19.13 21.56
N PHE A 79 8.42 19.18 20.30
CA PHE A 79 9.31 18.98 19.14
C PHE A 79 10.07 20.26 18.82
N ASP A 80 11.39 20.22 18.87
CA ASP A 80 12.27 21.39 18.72
C ASP A 80 12.14 22.09 17.37
N ARG A 81 11.81 21.33 16.29
CA ARG A 81 11.64 21.85 14.93
C ARG A 81 10.17 22.14 14.57
N MET A 82 9.30 22.35 15.57
CA MET A 82 7.87 22.58 15.34
C MET A 82 7.62 23.83 14.50
N ASP A 83 8.37 24.90 14.67
CA ASP A 83 8.18 26.14 13.90
C ASP A 83 8.50 25.92 12.42
N GLU A 84 9.59 25.24 12.10
CA GLU A 84 9.94 24.83 10.73
C GLU A 84 8.85 23.92 10.12
N MET A 85 8.33 22.99 10.90
CA MET A 85 7.25 22.10 10.46
C MET A 85 5.96 22.87 10.16
N VAL A 86 5.61 23.86 10.97
CA VAL A 86 4.46 24.75 10.77
C VAL A 86 4.61 25.57 9.49
N GLU A 87 5.78 26.16 9.26
CA GLU A 87 6.05 26.92 8.03
C GLU A 87 5.89 26.07 6.78
N LEU A 88 6.50 24.88 6.76
CA LEU A 88 6.37 23.93 5.66
C LEU A 88 4.91 23.46 5.47
N PHE A 89 4.17 23.20 6.56
CA PHE A 89 2.77 22.83 6.49
C PHE A 89 1.93 23.94 5.85
N CYS A 90 2.12 25.19 6.26
CA CYS A 90 1.43 26.35 5.69
C CYS A 90 1.75 26.52 4.19
N GLU A 91 2.99 26.31 3.78
CA GLU A 91 3.38 26.33 2.37
C GLU A 91 2.65 25.24 1.57
N LEU A 92 2.66 24.01 2.04
CA LEU A 92 1.97 22.87 1.41
C LEU A 92 0.45 23.07 1.31
N ARG A 93 -0.13 23.80 2.25
CA ARG A 93 -1.57 24.08 2.36
C ARG A 93 -1.96 25.51 1.98
N LYS A 94 -1.07 26.27 1.35
CA LYS A 94 -1.26 27.69 0.97
C LYS A 94 -2.58 27.94 0.24
N SER A 95 -2.96 27.06 -0.69
CA SER A 95 -4.22 27.17 -1.44
C SER A 95 -5.49 27.03 -0.57
N LYS A 96 -5.36 26.58 0.67
CA LYS A 96 -6.45 26.42 1.64
C LYS A 96 -6.46 27.50 2.70
N GLY A 97 -5.51 28.44 2.68
CA GLY A 97 -5.46 29.58 3.60
C GLY A 97 -5.25 29.20 5.07
N VAL A 98 -4.53 28.09 5.34
CA VAL A 98 -4.27 27.65 6.71
C VAL A 98 -3.32 28.63 7.40
N THR A 99 -3.68 29.14 8.60
CA THR A 99 -2.82 30.01 9.39
C THR A 99 -1.79 29.20 10.20
N PRO A 100 -0.67 29.82 10.64
CA PRO A 100 0.31 29.14 11.49
C PRO A 100 -0.27 28.55 12.77
N GLU A 101 -1.22 29.22 13.40
CA GLU A 101 -1.90 28.75 14.61
C GLU A 101 -2.73 27.51 14.32
N GLN A 102 -3.50 27.53 13.21
CA GLN A 102 -4.28 26.36 12.77
C GLN A 102 -3.37 25.19 12.39
N ALA A 103 -2.26 25.49 11.69
CA ALA A 103 -1.28 24.48 11.33
C ALA A 103 -0.72 23.77 12.57
N ARG A 104 -0.33 24.55 13.59
CA ARG A 104 0.21 24.01 14.86
C ARG A 104 -0.80 23.09 15.58
N GLU A 105 -2.06 23.51 15.65
CA GLU A 105 -3.11 22.67 16.25
C GLU A 105 -3.33 21.36 15.47
N ILE A 106 -3.30 21.40 14.14
CA ILE A 106 -3.39 20.20 13.31
C ILE A 106 -2.18 19.29 13.55
N LEU A 107 -0.99 19.86 13.68
CA LEU A 107 0.26 19.13 13.88
C LEU A 107 0.41 18.50 15.26
N TYR A 108 -0.43 18.84 16.22
CA TYR A 108 -0.54 18.10 17.48
C TYR A 108 -1.27 16.76 17.33
N GLN A 109 -1.90 16.50 16.17
CA GLN A 109 -2.46 15.18 15.86
C GLN A 109 -1.35 14.28 15.34
N ASN A 110 -1.14 13.14 15.98
CA ASN A 110 -0.02 12.25 15.70
C ASN A 110 0.05 11.77 14.23
N ASN A 111 -1.09 11.54 13.57
CA ASN A 111 -1.13 11.15 12.15
C ASN A 111 -0.62 12.26 11.22
N TYR A 112 -0.98 13.52 11.46
CA TYR A 112 -0.45 14.67 10.71
C TYR A 112 1.02 14.90 11.04
N PHE A 113 1.37 14.88 12.32
CA PHE A 113 2.75 15.06 12.77
C PHE A 113 3.68 14.01 12.15
N GLY A 114 3.32 12.72 12.26
CA GLY A 114 4.11 11.64 11.68
C GLY A 114 4.26 11.75 10.16
N THR A 115 3.19 12.18 9.46
CA THR A 115 3.27 12.43 8.02
C THR A 115 4.23 13.58 7.70
N MET A 116 4.29 14.62 8.52
CA MET A 116 5.23 15.70 8.35
C MET A 116 6.67 15.28 8.67
N LEU A 117 6.91 14.39 9.61
CA LEU A 117 8.26 13.81 9.82
C LEU A 117 8.79 13.14 8.55
N VAL A 118 7.93 12.39 7.86
CA VAL A 118 8.28 11.81 6.54
C VAL A 118 8.49 12.91 5.50
N LYS A 119 7.62 13.92 5.45
CA LYS A 119 7.73 15.03 4.49
C LYS A 119 9.01 15.84 4.67
N MET A 120 9.48 16.00 5.89
CA MET A 120 10.73 16.70 6.23
C MET A 120 11.98 15.83 6.05
N GLY A 121 11.83 14.56 5.68
CA GLY A 121 12.94 13.63 5.51
C GLY A 121 13.59 13.18 6.84
N ILE A 122 12.89 13.33 7.96
CA ILE A 122 13.31 12.84 9.28
C ILE A 122 13.09 11.32 9.37
N ALA A 123 12.06 10.84 8.65
CA ALA A 123 11.78 9.42 8.51
C ALA A 123 11.50 9.04 7.04
N ASP A 124 11.69 7.76 6.71
CA ASP A 124 11.53 7.23 5.36
C ASP A 124 10.08 6.78 5.09
N SER A 125 9.38 6.34 6.14
CA SER A 125 8.03 5.78 6.03
C SER A 125 7.20 6.00 7.29
N LEU A 126 5.89 5.78 7.16
CA LEU A 126 4.93 5.85 8.26
C LEU A 126 4.03 4.63 8.24
N LEU A 127 3.77 4.06 9.41
CA LEU A 127 2.74 3.06 9.64
C LEU A 127 1.72 3.62 10.64
N GLY A 128 0.47 3.58 10.24
CA GLY A 128 -0.68 3.97 11.05
C GLY A 128 -1.90 3.11 10.70
N GLY A 129 -2.96 3.16 11.52
CA GLY A 129 -4.22 2.46 11.28
C GLY A 129 -4.50 1.31 12.25
N ALA A 130 -3.77 1.22 13.36
CA ALA A 130 -4.11 0.31 14.45
C ALA A 130 -5.44 0.72 15.12
N THR A 131 -5.64 2.02 15.28
CA THR A 131 -6.87 2.63 15.85
C THR A 131 -7.52 3.64 14.90
N TYR A 132 -6.78 4.18 13.93
CA TYR A 132 -7.30 5.14 12.97
C TYR A 132 -8.16 4.47 11.90
N SER A 133 -9.17 5.19 11.43
CA SER A 133 -9.87 4.82 10.20
C SER A 133 -8.94 4.94 8.98
N THR A 134 -9.28 4.27 7.88
CA THR A 134 -8.56 4.44 6.60
C THR A 134 -8.49 5.91 6.19
N ALA A 135 -9.58 6.67 6.39
CA ALA A 135 -9.62 8.09 6.06
C ALA A 135 -8.64 8.92 6.90
N ASP A 136 -8.52 8.63 8.20
CA ASP A 136 -7.64 9.37 9.11
C ASP A 136 -6.16 9.05 8.86
N THR A 137 -5.86 7.86 8.35
CA THR A 137 -4.51 7.47 7.94
C THR A 137 -4.13 8.08 6.58
N VAL A 138 -5.02 8.00 5.60
CA VAL A 138 -4.72 8.38 4.21
C VAL A 138 -4.81 9.89 3.98
N ARG A 139 -5.72 10.60 4.69
CA ARG A 139 -5.95 12.05 4.50
C ARG A 139 -4.68 12.89 4.68
N PRO A 140 -3.87 12.73 5.75
CA PRO A 140 -2.61 13.48 5.85
C PRO A 140 -1.67 13.21 4.69
N ALA A 141 -1.53 11.95 4.26
CA ALA A 141 -0.68 11.59 3.13
C ALA A 141 -1.14 12.26 1.83
N LEU A 142 -2.44 12.23 1.51
CA LEU A 142 -3.00 12.92 0.34
C LEU A 142 -2.78 14.44 0.38
N GLN A 143 -2.84 15.02 1.55
CA GLN A 143 -2.70 16.46 1.71
C GLN A 143 -1.27 16.96 1.66
N LEU A 144 -0.31 16.20 2.17
CA LEU A 144 1.06 16.63 2.46
C LEU A 144 2.11 15.95 1.56
N ILE A 145 1.98 14.64 1.35
CA ILE A 145 2.89 13.88 0.47
C ILE A 145 2.44 14.00 -0.98
N LYS A 146 1.13 13.91 -1.22
CA LYS A 146 0.47 13.92 -2.54
C LYS A 146 0.77 12.67 -3.36
N THR A 147 0.40 12.70 -4.65
CA THR A 147 0.68 11.65 -5.61
C THR A 147 2.14 11.69 -6.07
N ARG A 148 2.62 10.57 -6.55
CA ARG A 148 3.88 10.48 -7.28
C ARG A 148 3.81 11.38 -8.52
N PRO A 149 4.93 12.02 -8.94
CA PRO A 149 4.97 12.78 -10.18
C PRO A 149 4.51 11.93 -11.37
N GLY A 150 3.57 12.45 -12.13
CA GLY A 150 2.95 11.76 -13.27
C GLY A 150 1.66 10.99 -12.96
N ASN A 151 1.34 10.77 -11.67
CA ASN A 151 0.11 10.12 -11.25
C ASN A 151 -0.97 11.15 -10.89
N THR A 152 -2.21 10.85 -11.25
CA THR A 152 -3.38 11.68 -10.96
C THR A 152 -4.13 11.20 -9.73
N LEU A 153 -3.97 9.92 -9.35
CA LEU A 153 -4.62 9.31 -8.19
C LEU A 153 -3.62 8.55 -7.30
N VAL A 154 -4.06 8.24 -6.10
CA VAL A 154 -3.41 7.27 -5.19
C VAL A 154 -4.20 5.98 -5.23
N SER A 155 -3.51 4.86 -5.36
CA SER A 155 -4.14 3.53 -5.32
C SER A 155 -3.54 2.66 -4.23
N SER A 156 -4.30 1.64 -3.83
CA SER A 156 -3.83 0.60 -2.91
C SER A 156 -3.43 -0.68 -3.66
N CYS A 157 -2.46 -1.39 -3.10
CA CYS A 157 -2.10 -2.72 -3.58
C CYS A 157 -1.92 -3.66 -2.38
N PHE A 158 -2.62 -4.78 -2.41
CA PHE A 158 -2.37 -5.89 -1.48
C PHE A 158 -1.43 -6.90 -2.11
N ILE A 159 -0.43 -7.31 -1.34
CA ILE A 159 0.44 -8.45 -1.68
C ILE A 159 -0.01 -9.62 -0.81
N LEU A 160 -0.64 -10.58 -1.44
CA LEU A 160 -1.15 -11.78 -0.79
C LEU A 160 -0.18 -12.94 -1.01
N VAL A 161 0.22 -13.57 0.09
CA VAL A 161 1.15 -14.69 0.07
C VAL A 161 0.42 -15.94 0.50
N ARG A 162 0.30 -16.93 -0.41
CA ARG A 162 -0.31 -18.21 -0.13
C ARG A 162 0.78 -19.29 -0.06
N PRO A 163 1.04 -19.90 1.12
CA PRO A 163 2.00 -20.98 1.22
C PRO A 163 1.47 -22.25 0.54
N PHE A 164 2.34 -22.98 -0.15
CA PHE A 164 2.01 -24.29 -0.67
C PHE A 164 2.28 -25.37 0.39
N ALA A 165 1.45 -26.42 0.41
CA ALA A 165 1.65 -27.58 1.29
C ALA A 165 2.97 -28.32 1.01
N THR A 166 3.51 -28.21 -0.22
CA THR A 166 4.77 -28.83 -0.67
C THR A 166 5.99 -27.94 -0.49
N GLY A 167 5.85 -26.81 0.21
CA GLY A 167 6.89 -25.79 0.34
C GLY A 167 6.87 -24.75 -0.79
N GLY A 168 7.35 -23.53 -0.47
CA GLY A 168 7.25 -22.37 -1.35
C GLY A 168 5.96 -21.58 -1.17
N ASN A 169 5.89 -20.46 -1.86
CA ASN A 169 4.77 -19.52 -1.76
C ASN A 169 4.27 -19.12 -3.16
N GLU A 170 2.98 -18.90 -3.27
CA GLU A 170 2.38 -18.18 -4.38
C GLU A 170 2.08 -16.74 -3.93
N VAL A 171 2.42 -15.77 -4.75
CA VAL A 171 2.27 -14.35 -4.43
C VAL A 171 1.36 -13.70 -5.44
N PHE A 172 0.35 -13.00 -4.95
CA PHE A 172 -0.60 -12.23 -5.74
C PHE A 172 -0.50 -10.75 -5.42
N ALA A 173 -0.59 -9.90 -6.44
CA ALA A 173 -0.80 -8.47 -6.30
C ALA A 173 -2.25 -8.14 -6.67
N MET A 174 -2.95 -7.41 -5.81
CA MET A 174 -4.37 -7.05 -5.99
C MET A 174 -4.57 -5.54 -5.82
N GLY A 175 -5.07 -4.87 -6.85
CA GLY A 175 -5.33 -3.42 -6.85
C GLY A 175 -6.60 -3.06 -7.65
N ASP A 176 -7.32 -1.99 -7.30
CA ASP A 176 -7.35 -1.31 -6.01
C ASP A 176 -8.40 -1.97 -5.11
N CYS A 177 -8.07 -2.12 -3.84
CA CYS A 177 -8.97 -2.82 -2.91
C CYS A 177 -9.40 -1.95 -1.72
N GLY A 178 -8.97 -0.68 -1.64
CA GLY A 178 -9.18 0.08 -0.43
C GLY A 178 -9.28 1.61 -0.54
N ILE A 179 -9.06 2.23 -1.69
CA ILE A 179 -9.02 3.69 -1.85
C ILE A 179 -10.04 4.20 -2.88
N ASN A 180 -10.00 3.70 -4.12
CA ASN A 180 -10.81 4.22 -5.21
C ASN A 180 -12.16 3.51 -5.28
N ILE A 181 -13.25 4.23 -4.99
CA ILE A 181 -14.59 3.65 -4.85
C ILE A 181 -15.10 3.12 -6.18
N LYS A 182 -15.07 3.92 -7.23
CA LYS A 182 -15.57 3.58 -8.57
C LYS A 182 -14.67 4.21 -9.64
N PRO A 183 -13.50 3.64 -9.90
CA PRO A 183 -12.56 4.18 -10.87
C PRO A 183 -13.12 4.10 -12.29
N ASN A 184 -12.82 5.12 -13.10
CA ASN A 184 -13.09 5.11 -14.54
C ASN A 184 -11.99 4.35 -15.30
N GLU A 185 -12.10 4.27 -16.64
CA GLU A 185 -11.15 3.54 -17.48
C GLU A 185 -9.70 4.02 -17.33
N ASP A 186 -9.48 5.34 -17.33
CA ASP A 186 -8.13 5.91 -17.27
C ASP A 186 -7.52 5.77 -15.86
N GLU A 187 -8.35 5.90 -14.83
CA GLU A 187 -7.96 5.60 -13.45
C GLU A 187 -7.60 4.12 -13.26
N LEU A 188 -8.33 3.20 -13.89
CA LEU A 188 -7.99 1.77 -13.86
C LEU A 188 -6.66 1.46 -14.56
N VAL A 189 -6.31 2.18 -15.61
CA VAL A 189 -4.98 2.08 -16.25
C VAL A 189 -3.89 2.47 -15.26
N GLU A 190 -4.05 3.60 -14.59
CA GLU A 190 -3.07 4.08 -13.59
C GLU A 190 -2.98 3.13 -12.39
N ILE A 191 -4.11 2.63 -11.88
CA ILE A 191 -4.16 1.60 -10.83
C ILE A 191 -3.40 0.35 -11.26
N ALA A 192 -3.56 -0.10 -12.50
CA ALA A 192 -2.86 -1.27 -13.02
C ALA A 192 -1.34 -1.05 -13.09
N GLU A 193 -0.90 0.11 -13.59
CA GLU A 193 0.51 0.46 -13.69
C GLU A 193 1.16 0.52 -12.29
N GLU A 194 0.50 1.12 -11.29
CA GLU A 194 1.00 1.15 -9.92
C GLU A 194 0.96 -0.22 -9.23
N THR A 195 -0.07 -1.05 -9.50
CA THR A 195 -0.13 -2.43 -8.98
C THR A 195 1.00 -3.28 -9.56
N VAL A 196 1.29 -3.15 -10.85
CA VAL A 196 2.44 -3.79 -11.52
C VAL A 196 3.77 -3.35 -10.91
N ARG A 197 3.93 -2.06 -10.67
CA ARG A 197 5.13 -1.53 -10.00
C ARG A 197 5.30 -2.11 -8.60
N CYS A 198 4.21 -2.17 -7.83
CA CYS A 198 4.20 -2.76 -6.50
C CYS A 198 4.57 -4.26 -6.57
N ALA A 199 3.95 -5.03 -7.47
CA ALA A 199 4.24 -6.45 -7.66
C ALA A 199 5.74 -6.70 -7.92
N ARG A 200 6.37 -5.89 -8.79
CA ARG A 200 7.79 -5.99 -9.11
C ARG A 200 8.71 -5.71 -7.90
N ILE A 201 8.35 -4.76 -7.03
CA ILE A 201 9.08 -4.50 -5.78
C ILE A 201 9.13 -5.76 -4.90
N PHE A 202 8.04 -6.52 -4.90
CA PHE A 202 7.93 -7.78 -4.16
C PHE A 202 8.43 -9.01 -4.96
N GLY A 203 9.16 -8.80 -6.05
CA GLY A 203 9.77 -9.87 -6.84
C GLY A 203 8.77 -10.70 -7.67
N VAL A 204 7.55 -10.22 -7.85
CA VAL A 204 6.54 -10.84 -8.73
C VAL A 204 6.79 -10.39 -10.17
N ASP A 205 6.83 -11.32 -11.10
CA ASP A 205 6.76 -11.05 -12.54
C ASP A 205 5.28 -10.93 -12.93
N PRO A 206 4.78 -9.70 -13.23
CA PRO A 206 3.35 -9.47 -13.31
C PRO A 206 2.71 -10.10 -14.54
N LYS A 207 1.64 -10.86 -14.33
CA LYS A 207 0.68 -11.33 -15.34
C LYS A 207 -0.68 -10.75 -14.97
N VAL A 208 -1.09 -9.71 -15.66
CA VAL A 208 -2.18 -8.81 -15.25
C VAL A 208 -3.52 -9.28 -15.80
N ALA A 209 -4.49 -9.48 -14.92
CA ALA A 209 -5.87 -9.77 -15.26
C ALA A 209 -6.79 -8.63 -14.85
N PHE A 210 -7.48 -8.00 -15.80
CA PHE A 210 -8.57 -7.08 -15.54
C PHE A 210 -9.86 -7.87 -15.32
N LEU A 211 -10.31 -7.92 -14.07
CA LEU A 211 -11.36 -8.82 -13.62
C LEU A 211 -12.76 -8.30 -13.97
N SER A 212 -13.63 -9.21 -14.34
CA SER A 212 -15.03 -8.95 -14.64
C SER A 212 -15.86 -10.21 -14.40
N TYR A 213 -17.19 -10.08 -14.39
CA TYR A 213 -18.10 -11.22 -14.51
C TYR A 213 -18.16 -11.77 -15.95
N SER A 214 -17.52 -11.10 -16.89
CA SER A 214 -17.40 -11.48 -18.31
C SER A 214 -16.00 -11.98 -18.66
N THR A 215 -15.91 -12.86 -19.65
CA THR A 215 -14.64 -13.27 -20.27
C THR A 215 -14.78 -13.07 -21.77
N TYR A 216 -14.01 -12.13 -22.35
CA TYR A 216 -13.96 -11.82 -23.79
C TYR A 216 -15.33 -11.71 -24.45
N GLY A 217 -16.24 -10.91 -23.87
CA GLY A 217 -17.56 -10.62 -24.42
C GLY A 217 -18.65 -11.64 -24.08
N SER A 218 -18.40 -12.56 -23.13
CA SER A 218 -19.44 -13.49 -22.66
C SER A 218 -20.58 -12.80 -21.91
N GLY A 219 -20.33 -11.61 -21.35
CA GLY A 219 -21.29 -10.70 -20.73
C GLY A 219 -21.32 -9.35 -21.42
N LYS A 220 -22.34 -8.54 -21.11
CA LYS A 220 -22.51 -7.17 -21.63
C LYS A 220 -22.85 -6.23 -20.49
N GLY A 221 -22.36 -5.01 -20.54
CA GLY A 221 -22.63 -3.95 -19.57
C GLY A 221 -21.50 -2.94 -19.49
N GLU A 222 -21.80 -1.78 -18.91
CA GLU A 222 -20.85 -0.67 -18.78
C GLU A 222 -19.55 -1.08 -18.07
N ASP A 223 -19.65 -1.87 -16.99
CA ASP A 223 -18.46 -2.34 -16.27
C ASP A 223 -17.64 -3.36 -17.09
N VAL A 224 -18.27 -4.15 -17.95
CA VAL A 224 -17.56 -5.05 -18.87
C VAL A 224 -16.75 -4.24 -19.89
N ASP A 225 -17.38 -3.24 -20.49
CA ASP A 225 -16.74 -2.37 -21.47
C ASP A 225 -15.63 -1.55 -20.84
N LYS A 226 -15.86 -1.01 -19.65
CA LYS A 226 -14.85 -0.31 -18.84
C LYS A 226 -13.60 -1.17 -18.62
N MET A 227 -13.76 -2.41 -18.15
CA MET A 227 -12.61 -3.29 -17.87
C MET A 227 -11.88 -3.71 -19.15
N ARG A 228 -12.62 -3.98 -20.24
CA ARG A 228 -12.05 -4.27 -21.56
C ARG A 228 -11.23 -3.10 -22.10
N ASN A 229 -11.78 -1.90 -22.04
CA ASN A 229 -11.12 -0.69 -22.53
C ASN A 229 -9.88 -0.36 -21.68
N ALA A 230 -9.96 -0.47 -20.34
CA ALA A 230 -8.84 -0.27 -19.46
C ALA A 230 -7.71 -1.27 -19.74
N ALA A 231 -8.03 -2.57 -19.93
CA ALA A 231 -7.05 -3.59 -20.29
C ALA A 231 -6.35 -3.26 -21.63
N ARG A 232 -7.12 -2.87 -22.64
CA ARG A 232 -6.58 -2.47 -23.94
C ARG A 232 -5.67 -1.25 -23.83
N LYS A 233 -6.12 -0.19 -23.16
CA LYS A 233 -5.32 1.04 -22.93
C LYS A 233 -4.03 0.75 -22.19
N THR A 234 -4.08 -0.12 -21.15
CA THR A 234 -2.90 -0.51 -20.40
C THR A 234 -1.90 -1.29 -21.26
N LYS A 235 -2.40 -2.18 -22.13
CA LYS A 235 -1.54 -2.92 -23.07
C LYS A 235 -0.90 -2.01 -24.11
N GLU A 236 -1.62 -1.01 -24.61
CA GLU A 236 -1.09 0.00 -25.53
C GLU A 236 0.05 0.82 -24.91
N ARG A 237 -0.07 1.17 -23.63
CA ARG A 237 0.99 1.89 -22.88
C ARG A 237 2.17 1.00 -22.49
N ASN A 238 1.91 -0.30 -22.31
CA ASN A 238 2.89 -1.27 -21.81
C ASN A 238 2.93 -2.52 -22.72
N PRO A 239 3.47 -2.41 -23.96
CA PRO A 239 3.41 -3.49 -24.96
C PRO A 239 4.01 -4.82 -24.53
N ASP A 240 5.05 -4.77 -23.69
CA ASP A 240 5.77 -5.95 -23.21
C ASP A 240 5.12 -6.61 -21.98
N LEU A 241 4.12 -5.96 -21.36
CA LEU A 241 3.46 -6.49 -20.18
C LEU A 241 2.39 -7.51 -20.59
N PRO A 242 2.42 -8.74 -20.03
CA PRO A 242 1.35 -9.71 -20.22
C PRO A 242 0.04 -9.22 -19.57
N ILE A 243 -0.96 -8.88 -20.35
CA ILE A 243 -2.26 -8.35 -19.90
C ILE A 243 -3.38 -9.12 -20.55
N SER A 244 -4.41 -9.45 -19.77
CA SER A 244 -5.65 -10.06 -20.22
C SER A 244 -6.86 -9.37 -19.59
N GLY A 245 -7.88 -9.15 -20.34
CA GLY A 245 -9.14 -8.55 -19.83
C GLY A 245 -10.08 -8.13 -20.97
N GLU A 246 -11.34 -8.07 -20.69
CA GLU A 246 -11.98 -8.47 -19.41
C GLU A 246 -11.98 -9.99 -19.26
N ILE A 247 -11.75 -10.47 -18.04
CA ILE A 247 -11.68 -11.91 -17.75
C ILE A 247 -12.28 -12.24 -16.38
N GLN A 248 -12.98 -13.37 -16.28
CA GLN A 248 -13.47 -13.87 -14.99
C GLN A 248 -12.32 -14.40 -14.13
N PHE A 249 -12.48 -14.31 -12.80
CA PHE A 249 -11.44 -14.72 -11.86
C PHE A 249 -11.06 -16.21 -11.99
N ASP A 250 -12.04 -17.09 -12.15
CA ASP A 250 -11.81 -18.54 -12.36
C ASP A 250 -10.98 -18.83 -13.62
N ALA A 251 -11.24 -18.07 -14.69
CA ALA A 251 -10.47 -18.17 -15.92
C ALA A 251 -9.07 -17.54 -15.78
N ALA A 252 -8.91 -16.51 -14.95
CA ALA A 252 -7.62 -15.88 -14.69
C ALA A 252 -6.65 -16.82 -13.95
N VAL A 253 -7.15 -17.61 -12.98
CA VAL A 253 -6.29 -18.40 -12.07
C VAL A 253 -6.26 -19.90 -12.36
N SER A 254 -7.25 -20.45 -13.06
CA SER A 254 -7.36 -21.89 -13.31
C SER A 254 -6.96 -22.27 -14.74
N PRO A 255 -5.83 -23.00 -14.95
CA PRO A 255 -5.43 -23.45 -16.28
C PRO A 255 -6.50 -24.28 -17.00
N ARG A 256 -7.29 -25.07 -16.24
CA ARG A 256 -8.37 -25.88 -16.80
C ARG A 256 -9.52 -25.01 -17.35
N VAL A 257 -9.87 -23.96 -16.63
CA VAL A 257 -10.93 -23.02 -17.04
C VAL A 257 -10.44 -22.15 -18.19
N ALA A 258 -9.21 -21.62 -18.10
CA ALA A 258 -8.58 -20.85 -19.14
C ALA A 258 -8.56 -21.57 -20.49
N LYS A 259 -8.18 -22.84 -20.50
CA LYS A 259 -8.16 -23.67 -21.73
C LYS A 259 -9.52 -23.73 -22.43
N LYS A 260 -10.63 -23.63 -21.67
CA LYS A 260 -11.98 -23.66 -22.22
C LYS A 260 -12.48 -22.27 -22.66
N LYS A 261 -12.26 -21.25 -21.79
CA LYS A 261 -12.86 -19.91 -21.96
C LYS A 261 -11.99 -18.96 -22.77
N CYS A 262 -10.67 -19.10 -22.69
CA CYS A 262 -9.69 -18.16 -23.26
C CYS A 262 -8.39 -18.85 -23.69
N PRO A 263 -8.43 -19.86 -24.59
CA PRO A 263 -7.27 -20.69 -24.94
C PRO A 263 -6.11 -19.90 -25.59
N GLN A 264 -6.37 -18.68 -26.07
CA GLN A 264 -5.36 -17.84 -26.73
C GLN A 264 -4.72 -16.82 -25.79
N SER A 265 -5.12 -16.76 -24.52
CA SER A 265 -4.58 -15.80 -23.57
C SER A 265 -3.25 -16.29 -23.00
N GLU A 266 -2.23 -15.44 -23.01
CA GLU A 266 -0.94 -15.67 -22.36
C GLU A 266 -1.01 -15.58 -20.83
N VAL A 267 -2.04 -14.91 -20.31
CA VAL A 267 -2.21 -14.63 -18.86
C VAL A 267 -3.16 -15.61 -18.21
N ALA A 268 -4.26 -15.98 -18.91
CA ALA A 268 -5.31 -16.81 -18.35
C ALA A 268 -4.77 -18.13 -17.78
N GLY A 269 -5.27 -18.51 -16.61
CA GLY A 269 -4.84 -19.69 -15.87
C GLY A 269 -3.53 -19.52 -15.08
N ASN A 270 -2.81 -18.40 -15.29
CA ASN A 270 -1.54 -18.11 -14.63
C ASN A 270 -1.43 -16.65 -14.14
N ALA A 271 -2.54 -15.92 -14.07
CA ALA A 271 -2.55 -14.55 -13.57
C ALA A 271 -2.09 -14.50 -12.11
N ASN A 272 -1.33 -13.45 -11.78
CA ASN A 272 -0.85 -13.20 -10.44
C ASN A 272 -1.00 -11.73 -10.02
N THR A 273 -1.51 -10.89 -10.93
CA THR A 273 -1.76 -9.47 -10.69
C THR A 273 -3.18 -9.17 -11.14
N PHE A 274 -4.04 -8.71 -10.22
CA PHE A 274 -5.47 -8.58 -10.45
C PHE A 274 -5.93 -7.15 -10.27
N ILE A 275 -6.70 -6.65 -11.24
CA ILE A 275 -7.31 -5.32 -11.24
C ILE A 275 -8.82 -5.49 -11.15
N PHE A 276 -9.42 -4.88 -10.13
CA PHE A 276 -10.84 -5.00 -9.84
C PHE A 276 -11.65 -3.85 -10.46
N THR A 277 -12.94 -4.10 -10.72
CA THR A 277 -13.86 -3.11 -11.31
C THR A 277 -14.14 -1.91 -10.41
N ASP A 278 -14.17 -2.14 -9.11
CA ASP A 278 -14.51 -1.17 -8.07
C ASP A 278 -14.08 -1.67 -6.68
N ILE A 279 -14.23 -0.81 -5.68
CA ILE A 279 -13.82 -1.11 -4.30
C ILE A 279 -14.57 -2.29 -3.68
N ASN A 280 -15.84 -2.52 -4.05
CA ASN A 280 -16.61 -3.65 -3.49
C ASN A 280 -16.01 -4.97 -3.96
N ALA A 281 -15.79 -5.10 -5.27
CA ALA A 281 -15.17 -6.29 -5.85
C ALA A 281 -13.77 -6.51 -5.26
N GLY A 282 -12.94 -5.48 -5.18
CA GLY A 282 -11.60 -5.55 -4.62
C GLY A 282 -11.59 -5.89 -3.13
N ASN A 283 -12.39 -5.20 -2.32
CA ASN A 283 -12.43 -5.38 -0.88
C ASN A 283 -13.00 -6.75 -0.44
N ILE A 284 -13.97 -7.28 -1.17
CA ILE A 284 -14.48 -8.66 -0.94
C ILE A 284 -13.45 -9.68 -1.43
N GLY A 285 -12.85 -9.43 -2.60
CA GLY A 285 -11.99 -10.38 -3.29
C GLY A 285 -10.69 -10.73 -2.55
N TYR A 286 -10.08 -9.76 -1.86
CA TYR A 286 -8.82 -10.03 -1.15
C TYR A 286 -9.01 -10.73 0.21
N LYS A 287 -10.19 -10.61 0.85
CA LYS A 287 -10.54 -11.26 2.14
C LYS A 287 -10.87 -12.73 1.99
#